data_ba25fb31775dac1f24edfa6ffdbee5d4
#
_entry.id   ba25fb31775dac1f24edfa6ffdbee5d4
#
_cell.length_a   1.000
_cell.length_b   1.000
_cell.length_c   1.000
_cell.angle_alpha   90.00
_cell.angle_beta   90.00
_cell.angle_gamma   90.00
#
_symmetry.space_group_name_H-M   'P 1'
#
loop_
_entity.id
_entity.type
_entity.pdbx_description
1 polymer ?
#
loop_
_entity_poly.entity_id
_entity_poly.type
_entity_poly.pdbx_seq_one_letter_code
_entity_poly.pdbx_strand_id
1 'polypeptide(L)'
;MISKERRFYVDIMAVHPEVTGSCNLIIVKQPDNSTVKFVVDCGLFQERQYSKNNEVLPFNPANIDFCLVTHNHVDHTGRLPFLVNKGYDKEIYMSKTTAKLLPLALEDSYRVLKDVAKRQNHPSLYNEGDVTQTIKLVHGCDYEETIQIRPNIKATFFRNGHLMGATSILVQIASDGYENINLFFTGDYNNKNMFFDVPELPKWVVELPLTVIQESTYGNMESSEITKCFAENVLKSINKGGTVVAPVFSLGRAQEILYEIKCMQENCQLSVKVPIFLDGKLTIRYTNMYIKDGLDIKEEMWNFLPENLTFVDRTSRAEILESEEAKIILTSSGMGSYGPAQVYIPEYLTRENALIHFTGYTAEGTLGARLKEAEVGTPVQIGGTLVKKRAQVEYTTEYSAHAKADEMIDFLKKFKHLELVLVNHGEADTKQIFAERIITMK
;
A
#
# COMPACT_ATOMS: atom_id res chain seq x y z
N MET A 1 -13.55 12.47 50.99
CA MET A 1 -13.32 11.39 50.02
C MET A 1 -13.56 11.98 48.67
N ILE A 2 -12.49 12.27 47.90
CA ILE A 2 -12.59 12.70 46.52
C ILE A 2 -12.99 11.43 45.73
N SER A 3 -14.21 11.39 45.18
CA SER A 3 -14.61 10.35 44.30
C SER A 3 -13.64 10.34 43.10
N LYS A 4 -12.79 9.32 42.99
CA LYS A 4 -12.08 9.06 41.74
C LYS A 4 -13.18 8.82 40.71
N GLU A 5 -13.49 9.80 39.86
CA GLU A 5 -14.33 9.61 38.70
C GLU A 5 -13.77 8.45 37.89
N ARG A 6 -14.50 7.35 37.84
CA ARG A 6 -14.19 6.24 36.96
C ARG A 6 -14.40 6.76 35.55
N ARG A 7 -13.34 6.80 34.74
CA ARG A 7 -13.40 7.34 33.39
C ARG A 7 -13.27 6.19 32.40
N PHE A 8 -14.20 6.15 31.46
CA PHE A 8 -14.11 5.35 30.24
C PHE A 8 -13.61 6.26 29.11
N TYR A 9 -12.44 5.98 28.53
CA TYR A 9 -11.92 6.76 27.41
C TYR A 9 -10.94 5.94 26.57
N VAL A 10 -10.70 6.43 25.37
CA VAL A 10 -9.76 5.86 24.40
C VAL A 10 -8.74 6.90 23.99
N ASP A 11 -7.46 6.56 24.18
CA ASP A 11 -6.35 7.33 23.63
C ASP A 11 -5.95 6.73 22.28
N ILE A 12 -5.79 7.56 21.27
CA ILE A 12 -5.34 7.17 19.93
C ILE A 12 -4.02 7.89 19.66
N MET A 13 -2.97 7.12 19.40
CA MET A 13 -1.66 7.63 19.04
C MET A 13 -1.27 7.12 17.66
N ALA A 14 -1.23 8.01 16.67
CA ALA A 14 -0.51 7.72 15.44
C ALA A 14 0.99 7.69 15.79
N VAL A 15 1.60 6.52 15.76
CA VAL A 15 3.03 6.32 16.07
C VAL A 15 3.89 7.09 15.08
N HIS A 16 3.45 7.13 13.83
CA HIS A 16 4.00 7.99 12.81
C HIS A 16 2.88 8.37 11.82
N PRO A 17 2.59 9.66 11.68
CA PRO A 17 1.44 10.10 10.87
C PRO A 17 1.75 10.37 9.40
N GLU A 18 2.97 10.08 8.92
CA GLU A 18 3.39 10.30 7.53
C GLU A 18 2.85 9.23 6.58
N VAL A 19 3.27 9.26 5.29
CA VAL A 19 2.74 8.38 4.23
C VAL A 19 3.14 6.92 4.42
N THR A 20 4.31 6.62 5.01
CA THR A 20 4.75 5.24 5.26
C THR A 20 5.02 4.98 6.73
N GLY A 21 5.14 3.72 7.13
CA GLY A 21 5.35 3.33 8.51
C GLY A 21 4.07 3.35 9.36
N SER A 22 2.91 3.16 8.74
CA SER A 22 1.60 3.19 9.41
C SER A 22 1.60 2.31 10.65
N CYS A 23 1.25 2.92 11.79
CA CYS A 23 1.08 2.24 13.06
C CYS A 23 0.27 3.13 14.01
N ASN A 24 -0.92 2.68 14.40
CA ASN A 24 -1.78 3.40 15.33
C ASN A 24 -1.87 2.59 16.63
N LEU A 25 -1.40 3.16 17.74
CA LEU A 25 -1.56 2.57 19.06
C LEU A 25 -2.85 3.10 19.69
N ILE A 26 -3.70 2.19 20.12
CA ILE A 26 -4.96 2.48 20.80
C ILE A 26 -4.88 1.96 22.23
N ILE A 27 -5.24 2.81 23.18
CA ILE A 27 -5.25 2.51 24.60
C ILE A 27 -6.67 2.75 25.14
N VAL A 28 -7.35 1.68 25.47
CA VAL A 28 -8.71 1.68 26.04
C VAL A 28 -8.59 1.59 27.54
N LYS A 29 -9.04 2.62 28.28
CA LYS A 29 -9.12 2.60 29.74
C LYS A 29 -10.54 2.39 30.20
N GLN A 30 -10.73 1.34 31.00
CA GLN A 30 -12.02 0.96 31.56
C GLN A 30 -12.25 1.60 32.93
N PRO A 31 -13.53 1.74 33.35
CA PRO A 31 -13.87 2.32 34.65
C PRO A 31 -13.31 1.54 35.85
N ASP A 32 -13.04 0.25 35.69
CA ASP A 32 -12.40 -0.61 36.70
C ASP A 32 -10.87 -0.44 36.79
N ASN A 33 -10.30 0.51 36.03
CA ASN A 33 -8.88 0.76 35.81
C ASN A 33 -8.14 -0.32 34.97
N SER A 34 -8.83 -1.31 34.44
CA SER A 34 -8.22 -2.18 33.45
C SER A 34 -7.89 -1.42 32.17
N THR A 35 -6.89 -1.89 31.44
CA THR A 35 -6.44 -1.24 30.21
C THR A 35 -6.26 -2.31 29.15
N VAL A 36 -6.84 -2.08 27.96
CA VAL A 36 -6.58 -2.88 26.76
C VAL A 36 -5.78 -2.02 25.79
N LYS A 37 -4.71 -2.58 25.22
CA LYS A 37 -3.86 -1.91 24.24
C LYS A 37 -3.81 -2.72 22.96
N PHE A 38 -4.05 -2.08 21.85
CA PHE A 38 -3.90 -2.74 20.55
C PHE A 38 -3.31 -1.80 19.52
N VAL A 39 -2.78 -2.38 18.46
CA VAL A 39 -2.25 -1.62 17.33
C VAL A 39 -3.06 -1.91 16.07
N VAL A 40 -3.22 -0.88 15.24
CA VAL A 40 -3.74 -1.02 13.88
C VAL A 40 -2.61 -0.69 12.92
N ASP A 41 -2.21 -1.71 12.15
CA ASP A 41 -1.03 -1.76 11.30
C ASP A 41 0.31 -1.67 12.07
N CYS A 42 1.37 -2.13 11.45
CA CYS A 42 2.76 -1.92 11.89
C CYS A 42 3.69 -2.02 10.68
N GLY A 43 3.84 -0.91 9.98
CA GLY A 43 4.50 -0.83 8.69
C GLY A 43 5.94 -0.35 8.74
N LEU A 44 6.69 -0.62 7.67
CA LEU A 44 8.04 -0.12 7.45
C LEU A 44 8.00 1.31 6.89
N PHE A 45 8.90 2.15 7.37
CA PHE A 45 9.21 3.43 6.74
C PHE A 45 10.04 3.17 5.50
N GLN A 46 9.63 3.74 4.38
CA GLN A 46 10.31 3.59 3.10
C GLN A 46 11.17 4.81 2.74
N GLU A 47 10.89 5.97 3.32
CA GLU A 47 11.66 7.18 3.13
C GLU A 47 13.00 7.08 3.87
N ARG A 48 14.07 7.50 3.18
CA ARG A 48 15.44 7.40 3.70
C ARG A 48 15.64 8.17 5.02
N GLN A 49 14.99 9.33 5.15
CA GLN A 49 15.07 10.17 6.34
C GLN A 49 14.47 9.50 7.58
N TYR A 50 13.48 8.61 7.41
CA TYR A 50 12.80 7.91 8.49
C TYR A 50 13.31 6.47 8.70
N SER A 51 14.31 6.02 7.95
CA SER A 51 14.77 4.62 8.00
C SER A 51 15.17 4.15 9.39
N LYS A 52 15.73 5.04 10.24
CA LYS A 52 16.08 4.74 11.63
C LYS A 52 14.86 4.52 12.54
N ASN A 53 13.71 5.06 12.17
CA ASN A 53 12.46 4.88 12.93
C ASN A 53 11.96 3.43 12.86
N ASN A 54 12.42 2.64 11.87
CA ASN A 54 12.11 1.23 11.79
C ASN A 54 12.58 0.42 13.02
N GLU A 55 13.62 0.89 13.70
CA GLU A 55 14.23 0.22 14.86
C GLU A 55 13.56 0.61 16.19
N VAL A 56 12.59 1.55 16.17
CA VAL A 56 11.98 2.12 17.37
C VAL A 56 10.48 1.86 17.39
N LEU A 57 9.99 1.39 18.54
CA LEU A 57 8.56 1.34 18.87
C LEU A 57 8.38 2.15 20.18
N PRO A 58 7.48 3.16 20.20
CA PRO A 58 7.26 4.00 21.39
C PRO A 58 6.40 3.28 22.45
N PHE A 59 6.26 1.97 22.34
CA PHE A 59 5.53 1.10 23.26
C PHE A 59 6.25 -0.25 23.40
N ASN A 60 5.93 -0.98 24.47
CA ASN A 60 6.42 -2.36 24.65
C ASN A 60 5.47 -3.35 23.94
N PRO A 61 5.91 -4.05 22.87
CA PRO A 61 5.08 -5.01 22.14
C PRO A 61 4.52 -6.16 23.01
N ALA A 62 5.24 -6.59 24.04
CA ALA A 62 4.74 -7.63 24.96
C ALA A 62 3.47 -7.20 25.74
N ASN A 63 3.19 -5.90 25.81
CA ASN A 63 2.01 -5.34 26.48
C ASN A 63 0.85 -5.03 25.51
N ILE A 64 0.93 -5.44 24.25
CA ILE A 64 -0.13 -5.28 23.27
C ILE A 64 -1.01 -6.52 23.30
N ASP A 65 -2.31 -6.33 23.42
CA ASP A 65 -3.31 -7.39 23.59
C ASP A 65 -3.71 -8.05 22.27
N PHE A 66 -3.70 -7.32 21.16
CA PHE A 66 -3.93 -7.80 19.78
C PHE A 66 -3.48 -6.79 18.74
N CYS A 67 -3.37 -7.22 17.50
CA CYS A 67 -3.06 -6.38 16.34
C CYS A 67 -4.16 -6.53 15.30
N LEU A 68 -4.55 -5.42 14.64
CA LEU A 68 -5.41 -5.39 13.47
C LEU A 68 -4.58 -4.93 12.27
N VAL A 69 -4.85 -5.47 11.09
CA VAL A 69 -4.14 -5.10 9.86
C VAL A 69 -5.16 -4.76 8.78
N THR A 70 -5.01 -3.57 8.20
CA THR A 70 -5.90 -3.07 7.17
C THR A 70 -5.65 -3.74 5.82
N HIS A 71 -4.39 -3.85 5.40
CA HIS A 71 -4.02 -4.43 4.12
C HIS A 71 -2.54 -4.86 4.04
N ASN A 72 -2.12 -5.42 2.91
CA ASN A 72 -0.85 -6.13 2.77
C ASN A 72 0.32 -5.31 2.21
N HIS A 73 0.27 -3.98 2.17
CA HIS A 73 1.44 -3.19 1.80
C HIS A 73 2.50 -3.21 2.90
N VAL A 74 3.76 -3.05 2.50
CA VAL A 74 4.91 -3.14 3.41
C VAL A 74 4.95 -2.03 4.45
N ASP A 75 4.41 -0.87 4.14
CA ASP A 75 4.25 0.28 5.04
C ASP A 75 3.07 0.14 6.02
N HIS A 76 2.33 -0.98 5.95
CA HIS A 76 1.31 -1.39 6.91
C HIS A 76 1.66 -2.69 7.65
N THR A 77 2.48 -3.56 7.05
CA THR A 77 2.76 -4.90 7.59
C THR A 77 4.23 -5.18 7.88
N GLY A 78 5.14 -4.40 7.29
CA GLY A 78 6.55 -4.78 7.21
C GLY A 78 7.30 -4.83 8.55
N ARG A 79 6.76 -4.23 9.65
CA ARG A 79 7.29 -4.36 11.01
C ARG A 79 6.50 -5.33 11.90
N LEU A 80 5.52 -6.07 11.38
CA LEU A 80 4.86 -7.12 12.18
C LEU A 80 5.88 -8.15 12.72
N PRO A 81 6.87 -8.65 11.93
CA PRO A 81 7.92 -9.52 12.49
C PRO A 81 8.80 -8.83 13.52
N PHE A 82 8.95 -7.50 13.47
CA PHE A 82 9.67 -6.75 14.48
C PHE A 82 8.89 -6.66 15.80
N LEU A 83 7.54 -6.54 15.77
CA LEU A 83 6.74 -6.68 16.98
C LEU A 83 7.01 -8.03 17.67
N VAL A 84 6.99 -9.11 16.89
CA VAL A 84 7.26 -10.49 17.39
C VAL A 84 8.68 -10.59 17.94
N ASN A 85 9.68 -10.08 17.24
CA ASN A 85 11.06 -10.02 17.72
C ASN A 85 11.20 -9.29 19.08
N LYS A 86 10.31 -8.30 19.33
CA LYS A 86 10.27 -7.53 20.59
C LYS A 86 9.28 -8.09 21.62
N GLY A 87 8.83 -9.33 21.46
CA GLY A 87 8.05 -10.08 22.46
C GLY A 87 6.54 -10.07 22.28
N TYR A 88 6.03 -9.62 21.13
CA TYR A 88 4.60 -9.78 20.80
C TYR A 88 4.28 -11.25 20.48
N ASP A 89 3.25 -11.80 21.11
CA ASP A 89 2.87 -13.22 21.04
C ASP A 89 1.34 -13.46 20.92
N LYS A 90 0.58 -12.42 20.57
CA LYS A 90 -0.88 -12.46 20.48
C LYS A 90 -1.37 -12.53 19.03
N GLU A 91 -2.70 -12.66 18.83
CA GLU A 91 -3.31 -12.76 17.52
C GLU A 91 -3.17 -11.47 16.70
N ILE A 92 -2.98 -11.63 15.39
CA ILE A 92 -2.96 -10.58 14.37
C ILE A 92 -4.15 -10.81 13.45
N TYR A 93 -5.18 -9.97 13.53
CA TYR A 93 -6.42 -10.10 12.77
C TYR A 93 -6.37 -9.29 11.48
N MET A 94 -6.80 -9.89 10.38
CA MET A 94 -6.87 -9.26 9.06
C MET A 94 -7.88 -10.00 8.18
N SER A 95 -8.23 -9.48 7.00
CA SER A 95 -9.06 -10.23 6.05
C SER A 95 -8.40 -11.56 5.67
N LYS A 96 -9.20 -12.60 5.38
CA LYS A 96 -8.68 -13.90 4.88
C LYS A 96 -7.80 -13.73 3.64
N THR A 97 -8.14 -12.79 2.78
CA THR A 97 -7.38 -12.50 1.57
C THR A 97 -6.03 -11.86 1.89
N THR A 98 -5.99 -10.86 2.79
CA THR A 98 -4.71 -10.30 3.28
C THR A 98 -3.87 -11.39 3.96
N ALA A 99 -4.47 -12.28 4.77
CA ALA A 99 -3.78 -13.38 5.41
C ALA A 99 -3.11 -14.36 4.42
N LYS A 100 -3.74 -14.62 3.27
CA LYS A 100 -3.14 -15.44 2.20
C LYS A 100 -1.96 -14.74 1.51
N LEU A 101 -2.02 -13.42 1.36
CA LEU A 101 -1.01 -12.62 0.65
C LEU A 101 0.20 -12.29 1.55
N LEU A 102 0.00 -12.14 2.85
CA LEU A 102 0.99 -11.66 3.82
C LEU A 102 2.31 -12.47 3.83
N PRO A 103 2.32 -13.81 3.78
CA PRO A 103 3.56 -14.56 3.77
C PRO A 103 4.51 -14.14 2.66
N LEU A 104 4.00 -13.83 1.46
CA LEU A 104 4.79 -13.38 0.32
C LEU A 104 5.46 -12.02 0.59
N ALA A 105 4.71 -11.09 1.18
CA ALA A 105 5.20 -9.77 1.54
C ALA A 105 6.31 -9.84 2.59
N LEU A 106 6.07 -10.58 3.68
CA LEU A 106 7.02 -10.67 4.79
C LEU A 106 8.30 -11.40 4.42
N GLU A 107 8.23 -12.48 3.62
CA GLU A 107 9.40 -13.18 3.07
C GLU A 107 10.24 -12.24 2.19
N ASP A 108 9.59 -11.46 1.32
CA ASP A 108 10.28 -10.51 0.44
C ASP A 108 10.90 -9.36 1.24
N SER A 109 10.15 -8.78 2.17
CA SER A 109 10.64 -7.72 3.06
C SER A 109 11.85 -8.18 3.88
N TYR A 110 11.79 -9.38 4.46
CA TYR A 110 12.93 -9.95 5.19
C TYR A 110 14.17 -10.09 4.29
N ARG A 111 13.98 -10.61 3.06
CA ARG A 111 15.08 -10.76 2.10
C ARG A 111 15.72 -9.41 1.77
N VAL A 112 14.91 -8.38 1.49
CA VAL A 112 15.39 -7.02 1.20
C VAL A 112 16.11 -6.43 2.40
N LEU A 113 15.53 -6.51 3.60
CA LEU A 113 16.14 -5.99 4.83
C LEU A 113 17.47 -6.69 5.16
N LYS A 114 17.53 -8.01 4.98
CA LYS A 114 18.77 -8.80 5.17
C LYS A 114 19.87 -8.36 4.20
N ASP A 115 19.54 -8.13 2.93
CA ASP A 115 20.50 -7.67 1.92
C ASP A 115 20.99 -6.25 2.21
N VAL A 116 20.10 -5.34 2.65
CA VAL A 116 20.44 -3.98 3.06
C VAL A 116 21.35 -4.01 4.31
N ALA A 117 20.97 -4.75 5.33
CA ALA A 117 21.74 -4.93 6.57
C ALA A 117 23.16 -5.44 6.30
N LYS A 118 23.29 -6.44 5.41
CA LYS A 118 24.59 -6.98 4.99
C LYS A 118 25.47 -5.92 4.32
N ARG A 119 24.91 -5.09 3.43
CA ARG A 119 25.64 -4.01 2.74
C ARG A 119 26.09 -2.92 3.69
N GLN A 120 25.30 -2.65 4.74
CA GLN A 120 25.56 -1.62 5.74
C GLN A 120 26.37 -2.14 6.94
N ASN A 121 26.72 -3.42 6.97
CA ASN A 121 27.37 -4.10 8.09
C ASN A 121 26.61 -3.91 9.42
N HIS A 122 25.29 -4.04 9.36
CA HIS A 122 24.36 -3.84 10.49
C HIS A 122 23.48 -5.08 10.67
N PRO A 123 22.97 -5.41 11.86
CA PRO A 123 21.99 -6.48 12.04
C PRO A 123 20.70 -6.20 11.24
N SER A 124 20.05 -7.25 10.74
CA SER A 124 18.71 -7.12 10.20
C SER A 124 17.70 -6.79 11.29
N LEU A 125 16.67 -6.03 10.95
CA LEU A 125 15.62 -5.60 11.88
C LEU A 125 14.95 -6.80 12.60
N TYR A 126 14.78 -7.90 11.90
CA TYR A 126 14.25 -9.17 12.38
C TYR A 126 14.83 -10.33 11.56
N ASN A 127 14.56 -11.56 11.95
CA ASN A 127 15.06 -12.77 11.32
C ASN A 127 13.93 -13.63 10.72
N GLU A 128 14.28 -14.72 10.03
CA GLU A 128 13.34 -15.63 9.38
C GLU A 128 12.40 -16.35 10.38
N GLY A 129 12.90 -16.62 11.59
CA GLY A 129 12.09 -17.18 12.67
C GLY A 129 10.98 -16.23 13.12
N ASP A 130 11.27 -14.92 13.17
CA ASP A 130 10.29 -13.89 13.51
C ASP A 130 9.19 -13.81 12.44
N VAL A 131 9.56 -13.91 11.15
CA VAL A 131 8.59 -13.98 10.03
C VAL A 131 7.70 -15.21 10.18
N THR A 132 8.30 -16.38 10.40
CA THR A 132 7.56 -17.64 10.57
C THR A 132 6.60 -17.57 11.76
N GLN A 133 7.04 -17.01 12.87
CA GLN A 133 6.19 -16.84 14.06
C GLN A 133 5.07 -15.84 13.82
N THR A 134 5.34 -14.73 13.12
CA THR A 134 4.31 -13.76 12.74
C THR A 134 3.18 -14.41 11.95
N ILE A 135 3.52 -15.22 10.94
CA ILE A 135 2.53 -15.92 10.10
C ILE A 135 1.65 -16.86 10.95
N LYS A 136 2.21 -17.52 11.99
CA LYS A 136 1.44 -18.38 12.89
C LYS A 136 0.45 -17.64 13.77
N LEU A 137 0.69 -16.36 14.06
CA LEU A 137 -0.20 -15.53 14.86
C LEU A 137 -1.35 -14.91 14.04
N VAL A 138 -1.34 -15.07 12.71
CA VAL A 138 -2.36 -14.48 11.83
C VAL A 138 -3.69 -15.21 11.97
N HIS A 139 -4.73 -14.42 12.15
CA HIS A 139 -6.13 -14.84 12.15
C HIS A 139 -6.88 -14.17 10.99
N GLY A 140 -7.31 -14.95 10.00
CA GLY A 140 -8.06 -14.46 8.84
C GLY A 140 -9.56 -14.32 9.13
N CYS A 141 -10.10 -13.11 8.92
CA CYS A 141 -11.50 -12.76 9.16
C CYS A 141 -12.28 -12.68 7.85
N ASP A 142 -13.55 -13.03 7.86
CA ASP A 142 -14.45 -12.78 6.74
C ASP A 142 -14.85 -11.30 6.66
N TYR A 143 -15.15 -10.82 5.46
CA TYR A 143 -15.66 -9.46 5.28
C TYR A 143 -17.06 -9.36 5.91
N GLU A 144 -17.33 -8.21 6.52
CA GLU A 144 -18.61 -7.85 7.15
C GLU A 144 -19.01 -8.76 8.34
N GLU A 145 -18.19 -9.76 8.69
CA GLU A 145 -18.37 -10.53 9.90
C GLU A 145 -17.83 -9.75 11.11
N THR A 146 -18.69 -9.58 12.12
CA THR A 146 -18.27 -8.96 13.39
C THR A 146 -17.69 -10.01 14.32
N ILE A 147 -16.41 -9.89 14.61
CA ILE A 147 -15.69 -10.79 15.51
C ILE A 147 -15.55 -10.22 16.91
N GLN A 148 -15.72 -11.04 17.94
CA GLN A 148 -15.45 -10.67 19.33
C GLN A 148 -13.98 -10.91 19.65
N ILE A 149 -13.17 -9.83 19.76
CA ILE A 149 -11.74 -9.93 20.04
C ILE A 149 -11.47 -9.98 21.55
N ARG A 150 -12.18 -9.17 22.33
CA ARG A 150 -12.16 -9.14 23.79
C ARG A 150 -13.61 -9.03 24.28
N PRO A 151 -13.92 -9.32 25.54
CA PRO A 151 -15.31 -9.30 26.03
C PRO A 151 -16.07 -8.01 25.71
N ASN A 152 -15.37 -6.90 25.63
CA ASN A 152 -15.91 -5.57 25.40
C ASN A 152 -15.42 -4.91 24.09
N ILE A 153 -14.69 -5.63 23.23
CA ILE A 153 -14.17 -5.11 21.96
C ILE A 153 -14.50 -6.05 20.82
N LYS A 154 -15.15 -5.49 19.79
CA LYS A 154 -15.50 -6.17 18.54
C LYS A 154 -14.81 -5.47 17.37
N ALA A 155 -14.49 -6.21 16.31
CA ALA A 155 -14.02 -5.66 15.05
C ALA A 155 -14.80 -6.24 13.87
N THR A 156 -14.99 -5.40 12.85
CA THR A 156 -15.59 -5.78 11.56
C THR A 156 -14.74 -5.24 10.44
N PHE A 157 -14.43 -6.08 9.46
CA PHE A 157 -13.56 -5.75 8.32
C PHE A 157 -14.43 -5.53 7.07
N PHE A 158 -14.43 -4.32 6.53
CA PHE A 158 -15.16 -3.97 5.32
C PHE A 158 -14.22 -3.87 4.15
N ARG A 159 -14.52 -4.58 3.05
CA ARG A 159 -13.74 -4.45 1.82
C ARG A 159 -13.69 -3.00 1.37
N ASN A 160 -12.50 -2.52 1.06
CA ASN A 160 -12.29 -1.22 0.43
C ASN A 160 -11.58 -1.39 -0.92
N GLY A 161 -11.53 -0.34 -1.74
CA GLY A 161 -11.07 -0.41 -3.13
C GLY A 161 -9.57 -0.28 -3.31
N HIS A 162 -8.75 -0.28 -2.25
CA HIS A 162 -7.32 -0.02 -2.36
C HIS A 162 -6.59 -1.13 -3.13
N LEU A 163 -6.64 -2.35 -2.62
CA LEU A 163 -6.05 -3.52 -3.28
C LEU A 163 -6.72 -4.82 -2.79
N MET A 164 -6.34 -5.93 -3.42
CA MET A 164 -6.85 -7.25 -3.06
C MET A 164 -6.62 -7.55 -1.58
N GLY A 165 -7.71 -7.79 -0.87
CA GLY A 165 -7.70 -8.06 0.57
C GLY A 165 -7.77 -6.83 1.47
N ALA A 166 -7.63 -5.63 0.94
CA ALA A 166 -7.66 -4.40 1.74
C ALA A 166 -9.03 -4.15 2.37
N THR A 167 -8.99 -3.65 3.61
CA THR A 167 -10.19 -3.40 4.41
C THR A 167 -10.11 -2.09 5.17
N SER A 168 -11.26 -1.45 5.32
CA SER A 168 -11.53 -0.53 6.42
C SER A 168 -11.98 -1.33 7.63
N ILE A 169 -11.66 -0.87 8.84
CA ILE A 169 -11.91 -1.63 10.07
C ILE A 169 -12.77 -0.80 11.03
N LEU A 170 -13.95 -1.31 11.40
CA LEU A 170 -14.74 -0.77 12.49
C LEU A 170 -14.37 -1.50 13.77
N VAL A 171 -13.94 -0.75 14.79
CA VAL A 171 -13.72 -1.26 16.15
C VAL A 171 -14.77 -0.67 17.07
N GLN A 172 -15.58 -1.53 17.68
CA GLN A 172 -16.64 -1.16 18.63
C GLN A 172 -16.20 -1.52 20.04
N ILE A 173 -16.17 -0.54 20.93
CA ILE A 173 -15.69 -0.66 22.32
C ILE A 173 -16.86 -0.35 23.25
N ALA A 174 -17.27 -1.33 24.04
CA ALA A 174 -18.35 -1.20 25.00
C ALA A 174 -17.80 -1.03 26.43
N SER A 175 -18.57 -0.38 27.29
CA SER A 175 -18.33 -0.36 28.73
C SER A 175 -19.64 -0.17 29.47
N ASP A 176 -19.87 -0.94 30.52
CA ASP A 176 -21.12 -0.92 31.29
C ASP A 176 -21.38 0.47 31.86
N GLY A 177 -22.58 1.01 31.57
CA GLY A 177 -23.00 2.32 32.04
C GLY A 177 -22.43 3.53 31.26
N TYR A 178 -21.78 3.29 30.14
CA TYR A 178 -21.25 4.32 29.25
C TYR A 178 -21.73 4.10 27.81
N GLU A 179 -21.70 5.16 27.00
CA GLU A 179 -21.92 5.06 25.57
C GLU A 179 -20.77 4.31 24.89
N ASN A 180 -21.09 3.53 23.86
CA ASN A 180 -20.08 2.79 23.09
C ASN A 180 -19.21 3.77 22.31
N ILE A 181 -17.92 3.50 22.25
CA ILE A 181 -16.96 4.21 21.38
C ILE A 181 -16.77 3.39 20.11
N ASN A 182 -16.99 3.99 18.96
CA ASN A 182 -16.83 3.34 17.68
C ASN A 182 -15.72 4.04 16.89
N LEU A 183 -14.63 3.31 16.59
CA LEU A 183 -13.50 3.79 15.80
C LEU A 183 -13.57 3.16 14.42
N PHE A 184 -13.51 4.01 13.40
CA PHE A 184 -13.49 3.55 12.01
C PHE A 184 -12.14 3.93 11.37
N PHE A 185 -11.30 2.93 11.14
CA PHE A 185 -10.04 3.07 10.43
C PHE A 185 -10.31 2.87 8.94
N THR A 186 -10.08 3.88 8.11
CA THR A 186 -10.26 3.73 6.67
C THR A 186 -9.24 2.74 6.08
N GLY A 187 -8.05 2.62 6.70
CA GLY A 187 -6.89 2.13 5.99
C GLY A 187 -6.62 2.99 4.75
N ASP A 188 -5.71 2.59 3.91
CA ASP A 188 -5.64 3.13 2.57
C ASP A 188 -6.84 2.62 1.80
N TYR A 189 -7.55 3.49 1.09
CA TYR A 189 -8.79 3.09 0.44
C TYR A 189 -9.06 3.81 -0.89
N ASN A 190 -9.88 3.16 -1.70
CA ASN A 190 -10.55 3.77 -2.83
C ASN A 190 -12.02 3.35 -2.81
N ASN A 191 -12.89 4.14 -3.44
CA ASN A 191 -14.32 3.83 -3.54
C ASN A 191 -14.64 2.83 -4.65
N LYS A 192 -13.65 2.44 -5.45
CA LYS A 192 -13.78 1.52 -6.60
C LYS A 192 -12.49 0.73 -6.82
N ASN A 193 -12.61 -0.45 -7.43
CA ASN A 193 -11.48 -1.22 -7.93
C ASN A 193 -11.89 -1.92 -9.24
N MET A 194 -10.94 -2.10 -10.16
CA MET A 194 -11.25 -2.77 -11.43
C MET A 194 -11.39 -4.28 -11.28
N PHE A 195 -10.64 -4.90 -10.36
CA PHE A 195 -10.59 -6.35 -10.20
C PHE A 195 -11.70 -6.93 -9.32
N PHE A 196 -12.29 -6.15 -8.42
CA PHE A 196 -13.32 -6.62 -7.48
C PHE A 196 -14.31 -5.51 -7.13
N ASP A 197 -15.48 -5.92 -6.62
CA ASP A 197 -16.50 -4.99 -6.20
C ASP A 197 -16.18 -4.41 -4.81
N VAL A 198 -16.46 -3.11 -4.66
CA VAL A 198 -16.37 -2.39 -3.39
C VAL A 198 -17.78 -2.08 -2.93
N PRO A 199 -18.35 -2.87 -1.99
CA PRO A 199 -19.70 -2.65 -1.50
C PRO A 199 -19.82 -1.32 -0.75
N GLU A 200 -21.00 -0.71 -0.81
CA GLU A 200 -21.32 0.38 0.10
C GLU A 200 -21.34 -0.12 1.55
N LEU A 201 -20.93 0.73 2.48
CA LEU A 201 -21.00 0.38 3.90
C LEU A 201 -22.46 0.10 4.32
N PRO A 202 -22.69 -0.94 5.13
CA PRO A 202 -24.03 -1.24 5.63
C PRO A 202 -24.66 -0.06 6.36
N LYS A 203 -25.98 0.10 6.25
CA LYS A 203 -26.72 1.19 6.86
C LYS A 203 -26.46 1.33 8.36
N TRP A 204 -26.35 0.21 9.07
CA TRP A 204 -26.09 0.21 10.50
C TRP A 204 -24.72 0.82 10.87
N VAL A 205 -23.72 0.74 9.98
CA VAL A 205 -22.40 1.36 10.21
C VAL A 205 -22.47 2.87 10.05
N VAL A 206 -23.09 3.36 8.96
CA VAL A 206 -23.16 4.80 8.67
C VAL A 206 -24.07 5.56 9.65
N GLU A 207 -24.89 4.85 10.43
CA GLU A 207 -25.77 5.41 11.48
C GLU A 207 -25.12 5.41 12.88
N LEU A 208 -23.91 4.84 13.05
CA LEU A 208 -23.20 4.87 14.32
C LEU A 208 -22.59 6.27 14.59
N PRO A 209 -22.50 6.68 15.86
CA PRO A 209 -21.59 7.75 16.25
C PRO A 209 -20.14 7.26 16.06
N LEU A 210 -19.35 7.96 15.23
CA LEU A 210 -18.05 7.49 14.75
C LEU A 210 -16.94 8.51 14.96
N THR A 211 -15.82 8.03 15.50
CA THR A 211 -14.51 8.65 15.30
C THR A 211 -13.83 7.94 14.15
N VAL A 212 -13.52 8.69 13.08
CA VAL A 212 -12.88 8.17 11.86
C VAL A 212 -11.38 8.50 11.86
N ILE A 213 -10.54 7.48 11.70
CA ILE A 213 -9.11 7.62 11.45
C ILE A 213 -8.94 7.49 9.93
N GLN A 214 -8.72 8.65 9.30
CA GLN A 214 -8.83 8.88 7.86
C GLN A 214 -7.46 9.02 7.22
N GLU A 215 -7.17 8.20 6.19
CA GLU A 215 -6.01 8.43 5.32
C GLU A 215 -6.13 9.72 4.52
N SER A 216 -5.02 10.29 4.08
CA SER A 216 -5.00 11.53 3.32
C SER A 216 -3.90 11.62 2.27
N THR A 217 -3.49 10.49 1.72
CA THR A 217 -2.40 10.42 0.71
C THR A 217 -2.60 11.42 -0.44
N TYR A 218 -3.83 11.58 -0.92
CA TYR A 218 -4.20 12.57 -1.93
C TYR A 218 -5.24 13.59 -1.43
N GLY A 219 -5.16 13.97 -0.17
CA GLY A 219 -6.04 14.94 0.45
C GLY A 219 -5.97 16.37 -0.11
N ASN A 220 -4.95 16.65 -0.93
CA ASN A 220 -4.76 17.92 -1.64
C ASN A 220 -5.04 17.85 -3.14
N MET A 221 -5.52 16.70 -3.67
CA MET A 221 -5.75 16.47 -5.10
C MET A 221 -7.22 16.16 -5.38
N GLU A 222 -7.79 16.78 -6.41
CA GLU A 222 -9.14 16.50 -6.88
C GLU A 222 -9.17 15.34 -7.89
N SER A 223 -10.28 14.61 -7.98
CA SER A 223 -10.46 13.55 -8.98
C SER A 223 -10.42 14.09 -10.43
N SER A 224 -10.76 15.35 -10.65
CA SER A 224 -10.65 16.03 -11.94
C SER A 224 -9.19 16.29 -12.38
N GLU A 225 -8.23 16.24 -11.48
CA GLU A 225 -6.80 16.48 -11.74
C GLU A 225 -6.03 15.19 -12.14
N ILE A 226 -6.74 14.07 -12.29
CA ILE A 226 -6.13 12.80 -12.69
C ILE A 226 -5.54 12.92 -14.09
N THR A 227 -4.23 12.68 -14.21
CA THR A 227 -3.53 12.63 -15.49
C THR A 227 -3.64 11.24 -16.10
N LYS A 228 -4.36 11.13 -17.22
CA LYS A 228 -4.51 9.91 -18.00
C LYS A 228 -3.63 9.99 -19.25
N CYS A 229 -2.49 9.33 -19.23
CA CYS A 229 -1.53 9.42 -20.34
C CYS A 229 -0.73 8.13 -20.58
N PHE A 230 -0.95 7.08 -19.78
CA PHE A 230 -0.14 5.85 -19.89
C PHE A 230 -0.25 5.21 -21.27
N ALA A 231 -1.46 4.87 -21.70
CA ALA A 231 -1.69 4.20 -22.98
C ALA A 231 -1.16 5.03 -24.17
N GLU A 232 -1.42 6.35 -24.19
CA GLU A 232 -0.93 7.25 -25.24
C GLU A 232 0.59 7.28 -25.29
N ASN A 233 1.25 7.45 -24.16
CA ASN A 233 2.71 7.52 -24.07
C ASN A 233 3.37 6.19 -24.45
N VAL A 234 2.80 5.04 -24.02
CA VAL A 234 3.25 3.70 -24.42
C VAL A 234 3.18 3.55 -25.94
N LEU A 235 2.02 3.84 -26.56
CA LEU A 235 1.81 3.72 -28.00
C LEU A 235 2.77 4.63 -28.78
N LYS A 236 2.93 5.87 -28.33
CA LYS A 236 3.85 6.82 -28.95
C LYS A 236 5.30 6.35 -28.93
N SER A 237 5.75 5.73 -27.82
CA SER A 237 7.10 5.17 -27.69
C SER A 237 7.27 3.93 -28.56
N ILE A 238 6.35 2.97 -28.49
CA ILE A 238 6.41 1.71 -29.26
C ILE A 238 6.37 1.98 -30.77
N ASN A 239 5.52 2.89 -31.24
CA ASN A 239 5.41 3.24 -32.67
C ASN A 239 6.68 3.90 -33.21
N LYS A 240 7.56 4.44 -32.35
CA LYS A 240 8.89 4.96 -32.70
C LYS A 240 10.00 3.90 -32.58
N GLY A 241 9.66 2.64 -32.33
CA GLY A 241 10.63 1.57 -32.10
C GLY A 241 11.31 1.63 -30.74
N GLY A 242 10.72 2.35 -29.77
CA GLY A 242 11.29 2.55 -28.44
C GLY A 242 10.95 1.44 -27.44
N THR A 243 11.66 1.42 -26.33
CA THR A 243 11.37 0.57 -25.17
C THR A 243 10.67 1.36 -24.08
N VAL A 244 9.61 0.77 -23.52
CA VAL A 244 8.90 1.30 -22.36
C VAL A 244 9.32 0.52 -21.11
N VAL A 245 9.84 1.22 -20.09
CA VAL A 245 10.09 0.67 -18.76
C VAL A 245 9.08 1.28 -17.81
N ALA A 246 8.18 0.47 -17.28
CA ALA A 246 7.16 0.89 -16.32
C ALA A 246 7.46 0.29 -14.93
N PRO A 247 7.99 1.10 -13.99
CA PRO A 247 8.09 0.70 -12.60
C PRO A 247 6.68 0.54 -12.00
N VAL A 248 6.42 -0.62 -11.39
CA VAL A 248 5.11 -0.98 -10.84
C VAL A 248 5.21 -1.52 -9.41
N PHE A 249 4.23 -1.20 -8.56
CA PHE A 249 4.05 -1.87 -7.29
C PHE A 249 3.62 -3.32 -7.52
N SER A 250 4.14 -4.23 -6.70
CA SER A 250 4.04 -5.67 -6.95
C SER A 250 2.62 -6.23 -6.81
N LEU A 251 1.82 -5.64 -5.93
CA LEU A 251 0.43 -6.03 -5.67
C LEU A 251 -0.51 -4.90 -6.09
N GLY A 252 -1.54 -5.21 -6.85
CA GLY A 252 -2.54 -4.30 -7.40
C GLY A 252 -2.06 -3.64 -8.71
N ARG A 253 -1.11 -2.70 -8.63
CA ARG A 253 -0.67 -1.88 -9.77
C ARG A 253 -0.12 -2.70 -10.96
N ALA A 254 0.71 -3.69 -10.70
CA ALA A 254 1.25 -4.52 -11.79
C ALA A 254 0.13 -5.22 -12.57
N GLN A 255 -0.88 -5.74 -11.87
CA GLN A 255 -2.01 -6.43 -12.47
C GLN A 255 -2.92 -5.46 -13.25
N GLU A 256 -3.14 -4.24 -12.73
CA GLU A 256 -3.90 -3.18 -13.41
C GLU A 256 -3.24 -2.78 -14.74
N ILE A 257 -1.93 -2.57 -14.74
CA ILE A 257 -1.17 -2.22 -15.96
C ILE A 257 -1.15 -3.38 -16.96
N LEU A 258 -1.04 -4.64 -16.50
CA LEU A 258 -1.15 -5.79 -17.39
C LEU A 258 -2.51 -5.83 -18.08
N TYR A 259 -3.59 -5.57 -17.34
CA TYR A 259 -4.93 -5.50 -17.92
C TYR A 259 -5.08 -4.35 -18.92
N GLU A 260 -4.56 -3.17 -18.60
CA GLU A 260 -4.57 -2.03 -19.54
C GLU A 260 -3.85 -2.39 -20.87
N ILE A 261 -2.67 -3.01 -20.78
CA ILE A 261 -1.93 -3.45 -21.96
C ILE A 261 -2.75 -4.48 -22.76
N LYS A 262 -3.43 -5.42 -22.09
CA LYS A 262 -4.33 -6.36 -22.74
C LYS A 262 -5.47 -5.63 -23.48
N CYS A 263 -6.11 -4.67 -22.84
CA CYS A 263 -7.17 -3.87 -23.46
C CYS A 263 -6.65 -3.13 -24.71
N MET A 264 -5.41 -2.60 -24.66
CA MET A 264 -4.78 -1.99 -25.85
C MET A 264 -4.58 -3.01 -26.99
N GLN A 265 -4.28 -4.28 -26.68
CA GLN A 265 -4.18 -5.35 -27.69
C GLN A 265 -5.55 -5.72 -28.26
N GLU A 266 -6.54 -5.94 -27.41
CA GLU A 266 -7.91 -6.28 -27.82
C GLU A 266 -8.56 -5.18 -28.69
N ASN A 267 -8.26 -3.91 -28.40
CA ASN A 267 -8.69 -2.76 -29.18
C ASN A 267 -7.84 -2.51 -30.45
N CYS A 268 -6.93 -3.41 -30.78
CA CYS A 268 -6.01 -3.29 -31.93
C CYS A 268 -5.13 -2.00 -31.91
N GLN A 269 -4.94 -1.40 -30.76
CA GLN A 269 -4.07 -0.24 -30.58
C GLN A 269 -2.60 -0.65 -30.45
N LEU A 270 -2.35 -1.76 -29.74
CA LEU A 270 -1.03 -2.35 -29.56
C LEU A 270 -0.95 -3.72 -30.25
N SER A 271 0.08 -3.94 -31.08
CA SER A 271 0.29 -5.23 -31.73
C SER A 271 0.67 -6.30 -30.72
N VAL A 272 0.04 -7.48 -30.81
CA VAL A 272 0.40 -8.68 -30.05
C VAL A 272 1.83 -9.19 -30.31
N LYS A 273 2.52 -8.65 -31.34
CA LYS A 273 3.93 -8.97 -31.61
C LYS A 273 4.90 -8.20 -30.74
N VAL A 274 4.48 -7.10 -30.09
CA VAL A 274 5.34 -6.32 -29.19
C VAL A 274 5.59 -7.15 -27.93
N PRO A 275 6.84 -7.51 -27.60
CA PRO A 275 7.14 -8.30 -26.43
C PRO A 275 6.78 -7.54 -25.14
N ILE A 276 6.16 -8.25 -24.19
CA ILE A 276 5.79 -7.73 -22.87
C ILE A 276 6.46 -8.59 -21.81
N PHE A 277 7.19 -7.92 -20.92
CA PHE A 277 7.96 -8.57 -19.87
C PHE A 277 7.50 -8.12 -18.48
N LEU A 278 7.34 -9.06 -17.56
CA LEU A 278 7.12 -8.78 -16.14
C LEU A 278 8.30 -9.29 -15.33
N ASP A 279 9.08 -8.37 -14.73
CA ASP A 279 10.25 -8.70 -13.92
C ASP A 279 10.09 -8.22 -12.48
N GLY A 280 10.14 -9.17 -11.57
CA GLY A 280 10.03 -8.99 -10.13
C GLY A 280 9.49 -10.24 -9.48
N LYS A 281 10.31 -10.91 -8.67
CA LYS A 281 9.93 -12.19 -8.06
C LYS A 281 8.61 -12.10 -7.28
N LEU A 282 8.46 -11.05 -6.47
CA LEU A 282 7.24 -10.84 -5.69
C LEU A 282 6.05 -10.51 -6.62
N THR A 283 6.27 -9.65 -7.61
CA THR A 283 5.25 -9.25 -8.58
C THR A 283 4.70 -10.45 -9.34
N ILE A 284 5.59 -11.34 -9.81
CA ILE A 284 5.22 -12.58 -10.51
C ILE A 284 4.45 -13.52 -9.56
N ARG A 285 4.89 -13.66 -8.30
CA ARG A 285 4.17 -14.50 -7.31
C ARG A 285 2.76 -13.97 -7.06
N TYR A 286 2.57 -12.67 -6.86
CA TYR A 286 1.24 -12.07 -6.70
C TYR A 286 0.38 -12.21 -7.96
N THR A 287 0.95 -11.96 -9.14
CA THR A 287 0.23 -12.16 -10.41
C THR A 287 -0.26 -13.61 -10.55
N ASN A 288 0.57 -14.58 -10.17
CA ASN A 288 0.16 -16.00 -10.16
C ASN A 288 -0.96 -16.29 -9.14
N MET A 289 -1.03 -15.59 -8.01
CA MET A 289 -2.14 -15.73 -7.07
C MET A 289 -3.46 -15.21 -7.67
N TYR A 290 -3.42 -14.08 -8.39
CA TYR A 290 -4.58 -13.57 -9.11
C TYR A 290 -5.15 -14.59 -10.12
N ILE A 291 -4.28 -15.40 -10.75
CA ILE A 291 -4.67 -16.38 -11.76
C ILE A 291 -5.19 -17.69 -11.12
N LYS A 292 -4.55 -18.15 -10.02
CA LYS A 292 -4.70 -19.54 -9.55
C LYS A 292 -5.57 -19.69 -8.32
N ASP A 293 -5.59 -18.70 -7.43
CA ASP A 293 -6.09 -18.90 -6.06
C ASP A 293 -7.54 -18.48 -5.83
N GLY A 294 -8.30 -18.18 -6.91
CA GLY A 294 -9.72 -17.85 -6.77
C GLY A 294 -9.99 -16.76 -5.72
N LEU A 295 -9.09 -15.76 -5.68
CA LEU A 295 -9.34 -14.54 -4.92
C LEU A 295 -10.61 -13.91 -5.48
N ASP A 296 -11.36 -13.16 -4.67
CA ASP A 296 -12.65 -12.54 -5.05
C ASP A 296 -12.54 -11.56 -6.22
N ILE A 297 -12.07 -12.04 -7.36
CA ILE A 297 -11.86 -11.28 -8.60
C ILE A 297 -13.12 -11.46 -9.45
N LYS A 298 -13.60 -10.38 -10.06
CA LYS A 298 -14.70 -10.39 -11.03
C LYS A 298 -14.41 -11.34 -12.16
N GLU A 299 -15.45 -12.04 -12.64
CA GLU A 299 -15.31 -13.05 -13.69
C GLU A 299 -14.69 -12.47 -14.98
N GLU A 300 -15.09 -11.27 -15.37
CA GLU A 300 -14.53 -10.56 -16.52
C GLU A 300 -13.03 -10.26 -16.41
N MET A 301 -12.48 -10.30 -15.19
CA MET A 301 -11.06 -10.04 -14.92
C MET A 301 -10.21 -11.32 -14.83
N TRP A 302 -10.78 -12.51 -14.94
CA TRP A 302 -10.02 -13.77 -14.86
C TRP A 302 -8.96 -13.93 -15.94
N ASN A 303 -9.18 -13.34 -17.11
CA ASN A 303 -8.23 -13.33 -18.22
C ASN A 303 -7.63 -11.94 -18.42
N PHE A 304 -6.95 -11.39 -17.41
CA PHE A 304 -6.39 -10.03 -17.44
C PHE A 304 -5.00 -9.93 -18.07
N LEU A 305 -4.36 -11.05 -18.41
CA LEU A 305 -3.00 -11.04 -18.92
C LEU A 305 -2.96 -10.77 -20.43
N PRO A 306 -1.97 -9.99 -20.92
CA PRO A 306 -1.64 -9.89 -22.33
C PRO A 306 -1.24 -11.26 -22.90
N GLU A 307 -1.55 -11.51 -24.18
CA GLU A 307 -1.30 -12.81 -24.83
C GLU A 307 0.18 -13.22 -24.88
N ASN A 308 1.06 -12.25 -25.05
CA ASN A 308 2.51 -12.45 -25.23
C ASN A 308 3.34 -12.04 -24.02
N LEU A 309 2.76 -12.09 -22.82
CA LEU A 309 3.46 -11.80 -21.58
C LEU A 309 4.50 -12.87 -21.25
N THR A 310 5.72 -12.43 -20.97
CA THR A 310 6.83 -13.28 -20.48
C THR A 310 7.19 -12.91 -19.05
N PHE A 311 7.17 -13.89 -18.14
CA PHE A 311 7.71 -13.75 -16.80
C PHE A 311 9.23 -13.90 -16.84
N VAL A 312 9.92 -12.87 -16.37
CA VAL A 312 11.39 -12.77 -16.47
C VAL A 312 12.08 -13.47 -15.31
N ASP A 313 13.09 -14.25 -15.61
CA ASP A 313 14.06 -14.75 -14.65
C ASP A 313 15.43 -14.02 -14.78
N ARG A 314 16.42 -14.45 -13.98
CA ARG A 314 17.75 -13.80 -14.03
C ARG A 314 18.50 -14.06 -15.33
N THR A 315 18.26 -15.16 -16.00
CA THR A 315 18.98 -15.54 -17.24
C THR A 315 18.41 -14.81 -18.44
N SER A 316 17.09 -14.74 -18.58
CA SER A 316 16.41 -14.01 -19.66
C SER A 316 16.59 -12.49 -19.60
N ARG A 317 16.90 -11.93 -18.43
CA ARG A 317 17.12 -10.49 -18.28
C ARG A 317 18.26 -9.95 -19.14
N ALA A 318 19.35 -10.68 -19.29
CA ALA A 318 20.47 -10.26 -20.13
C ALA A 318 20.05 -10.13 -21.61
N GLU A 319 19.30 -11.10 -22.12
CA GLU A 319 18.79 -11.10 -23.49
C GLU A 319 17.83 -9.91 -23.74
N ILE A 320 16.99 -9.58 -22.73
CA ILE A 320 16.08 -8.43 -22.82
C ILE A 320 16.85 -7.10 -22.92
N LEU A 321 17.95 -6.97 -22.16
CA LEU A 321 18.79 -5.77 -22.19
C LEU A 321 19.56 -5.61 -23.49
N GLU A 322 20.00 -6.71 -24.11
CA GLU A 322 20.73 -6.74 -25.38
C GLU A 322 19.83 -6.52 -26.59
N SER A 323 18.55 -6.88 -26.51
CA SER A 323 17.61 -6.72 -27.60
C SER A 323 17.30 -5.25 -27.89
N GLU A 324 17.37 -4.85 -29.16
CA GLU A 324 17.02 -3.50 -29.63
C GLU A 324 15.54 -3.38 -30.10
N GLU A 325 14.78 -4.47 -30.06
CA GLU A 325 13.37 -4.45 -30.45
C GLU A 325 12.52 -3.60 -29.51
N ALA A 326 11.49 -2.96 -30.07
CA ALA A 326 10.48 -2.26 -29.27
C ALA A 326 9.79 -3.24 -28.32
N LYS A 327 9.70 -2.91 -27.04
CA LYS A 327 9.17 -3.78 -25.99
C LYS A 327 8.61 -3.00 -24.80
N ILE A 328 7.80 -3.67 -23.99
CA ILE A 328 7.28 -3.13 -22.74
C ILE A 328 7.83 -3.98 -21.58
N ILE A 329 8.44 -3.35 -20.59
CA ILE A 329 9.01 -3.98 -19.40
C ILE A 329 8.33 -3.42 -18.16
N LEU A 330 7.49 -4.25 -17.52
CA LEU A 330 6.96 -3.96 -16.20
C LEU A 330 7.92 -4.49 -15.16
N THR A 331 8.34 -3.65 -14.21
CA THR A 331 9.38 -4.04 -13.26
C THR A 331 9.12 -3.49 -11.85
N SER A 332 9.42 -4.28 -10.82
CA SER A 332 9.39 -3.79 -9.44
C SER A 332 10.77 -3.17 -9.05
N SER A 333 10.83 -2.19 -8.16
CA SER A 333 9.77 -1.57 -7.38
C SER A 333 9.12 -0.39 -8.10
N GLY A 334 7.88 -0.06 -7.73
CA GLY A 334 7.11 1.03 -8.34
C GLY A 334 7.74 2.42 -8.20
N MET A 335 8.55 2.66 -7.17
CA MET A 335 9.32 3.91 -6.99
C MET A 335 10.72 3.86 -7.62
N GLY A 336 11.10 2.75 -8.28
CA GLY A 336 12.37 2.56 -8.96
C GLY A 336 13.59 2.37 -8.05
N SER A 337 13.43 2.35 -6.72
CA SER A 337 14.55 2.39 -5.76
C SER A 337 15.11 1.03 -5.40
N TYR A 338 14.44 -0.06 -5.72
CA TYR A 338 14.82 -1.43 -5.38
C TYR A 338 14.52 -2.42 -6.51
N GLY A 339 14.98 -3.66 -6.35
CA GLY A 339 14.66 -4.76 -7.25
C GLY A 339 15.17 -4.61 -8.67
N PRO A 340 14.55 -5.29 -9.64
CA PRO A 340 14.95 -5.25 -11.05
C PRO A 340 14.90 -3.86 -11.69
N ALA A 341 14.06 -2.95 -11.19
CA ALA A 341 14.02 -1.56 -11.65
C ALA A 341 15.41 -0.88 -11.61
N GLN A 342 16.27 -1.26 -10.63
CA GLN A 342 17.64 -0.78 -10.52
C GLN A 342 18.57 -1.29 -11.63
N VAL A 343 18.13 -2.24 -12.42
CA VAL A 343 18.86 -2.74 -13.60
C VAL A 343 18.32 -2.06 -14.86
N TYR A 344 17.01 -2.04 -15.05
CA TYR A 344 16.40 -1.49 -16.26
C TYR A 344 16.48 0.03 -16.36
N ILE A 345 16.19 0.75 -15.27
CA ILE A 345 16.14 2.22 -15.29
C ILE A 345 17.49 2.82 -15.71
N PRO A 346 18.65 2.47 -15.12
CA PRO A 346 19.94 3.03 -15.53
C PRO A 346 20.27 2.76 -17.00
N GLU A 347 19.97 1.55 -17.49
CA GLU A 347 20.24 1.15 -18.86
C GLU A 347 19.41 1.96 -19.87
N TYR A 348 18.09 1.97 -19.69
CA TYR A 348 17.19 2.64 -20.62
C TYR A 348 17.15 4.16 -20.45
N LEU A 349 17.53 4.70 -19.29
CA LEU A 349 17.62 6.15 -19.06
C LEU A 349 18.62 6.84 -20.00
N THR A 350 19.63 6.12 -20.50
CA THR A 350 20.64 6.63 -21.43
C THR A 350 20.17 6.65 -22.89
N ARG A 351 19.04 6.03 -23.23
CA ARG A 351 18.54 5.85 -24.60
C ARG A 351 17.47 6.89 -24.93
N GLU A 352 17.66 7.67 -26.00
CA GLU A 352 16.74 8.76 -26.39
C GLU A 352 15.36 8.26 -26.86
N ASN A 353 15.29 7.02 -27.39
CA ASN A 353 14.06 6.39 -27.82
C ASN A 353 13.33 5.62 -26.71
N ALA A 354 13.85 5.59 -25.49
CA ALA A 354 13.21 4.91 -24.37
C ALA A 354 12.27 5.84 -23.61
N LEU A 355 11.24 5.21 -23.01
CA LEU A 355 10.30 5.84 -22.11
C LEU A 355 10.39 5.13 -20.74
N ILE A 356 10.61 5.90 -19.68
CA ILE A 356 10.40 5.41 -18.30
C ILE A 356 9.10 6.01 -17.80
N HIS A 357 8.10 5.18 -17.51
CA HIS A 357 6.77 5.64 -17.16
C HIS A 357 6.38 5.18 -15.74
N PHE A 358 6.40 6.09 -14.79
CA PHE A 358 5.94 5.82 -13.43
C PHE A 358 4.42 5.82 -13.37
N THR A 359 3.84 4.80 -12.76
CA THR A 359 2.40 4.54 -12.75
C THR A 359 1.74 4.78 -11.38
N GLY A 360 2.42 5.47 -10.47
CA GLY A 360 1.92 5.74 -9.14
C GLY A 360 2.75 6.76 -8.40
N TYR A 361 2.44 6.93 -7.11
CA TYR A 361 3.15 7.83 -6.22
C TYR A 361 4.63 7.49 -6.10
N THR A 362 5.47 8.51 -6.07
CA THR A 362 6.92 8.40 -5.85
C THR A 362 7.30 9.28 -4.65
N ALA A 363 7.54 8.64 -3.50
CA ALA A 363 7.89 9.33 -2.26
C ALA A 363 9.18 10.14 -2.39
N GLU A 364 9.30 11.23 -1.64
CA GLU A 364 10.48 12.06 -1.58
C GLU A 364 11.76 11.23 -1.31
N GLY A 365 12.86 11.59 -1.95
CA GLY A 365 14.13 10.88 -1.84
C GLY A 365 14.24 9.57 -2.64
N THR A 366 13.16 9.07 -3.23
CA THR A 366 13.18 7.89 -4.11
C THR A 366 13.80 8.21 -5.48
N LEU A 367 14.16 7.17 -6.24
CA LEU A 367 14.66 7.38 -7.61
C LEU A 367 13.59 8.01 -8.50
N GLY A 368 12.33 7.58 -8.38
CA GLY A 368 11.22 8.14 -9.15
C GLY A 368 11.07 9.64 -8.92
N ALA A 369 11.04 10.10 -7.66
CA ALA A 369 10.96 11.53 -7.35
C ALA A 369 12.12 12.33 -7.96
N ARG A 370 13.36 11.84 -7.82
CA ARG A 370 14.54 12.49 -8.40
C ARG A 370 14.53 12.55 -9.93
N LEU A 371 14.01 11.52 -10.59
CA LEU A 371 13.86 11.51 -12.05
C LEU A 371 12.77 12.46 -12.52
N LYS A 372 11.76 12.71 -11.69
CA LYS A 372 10.70 13.68 -11.96
C LYS A 372 11.25 15.10 -12.03
N GLU A 373 12.16 15.44 -11.12
CA GLU A 373 12.76 16.79 -11.02
C GLU A 373 13.91 17.01 -12.00
N ALA A 374 14.58 15.93 -12.42
CA ALA A 374 15.75 16.04 -13.28
C ALA A 374 15.38 16.46 -14.70
N GLU A 375 16.10 17.41 -15.28
CA GLU A 375 15.99 17.78 -16.69
C GLU A 375 16.67 16.77 -17.62
N VAL A 376 16.22 16.71 -18.89
CA VAL A 376 16.90 15.90 -19.92
C VAL A 376 18.30 16.43 -20.14
N GLY A 377 19.28 15.53 -20.23
CA GLY A 377 20.69 15.85 -20.38
C GLY A 377 21.48 15.92 -19.07
N THR A 378 20.80 15.99 -17.90
CA THR A 378 21.48 16.03 -16.58
C THR A 378 21.86 14.63 -16.09
N PRO A 379 22.97 14.48 -15.32
CA PRO A 379 23.33 13.23 -14.68
C PRO A 379 22.50 13.02 -13.40
N VAL A 380 21.95 11.81 -13.23
CA VAL A 380 21.21 11.39 -12.03
C VAL A 380 21.99 10.30 -11.32
N GLN A 381 22.13 10.40 -10.01
CA GLN A 381 22.81 9.38 -9.19
C GLN A 381 21.92 8.13 -9.02
N ILE A 382 22.36 6.97 -9.54
CA ILE A 382 21.64 5.70 -9.42
C ILE A 382 22.64 4.62 -8.97
N GLY A 383 22.39 3.98 -7.82
CA GLY A 383 23.21 2.86 -7.33
C GLY A 383 24.70 3.14 -7.19
N GLY A 384 25.12 4.38 -6.94
CA GLY A 384 26.52 4.78 -6.84
C GLY A 384 27.13 5.31 -8.17
N THR A 385 26.40 5.24 -9.29
CA THR A 385 26.85 5.68 -10.61
C THR A 385 26.04 6.91 -11.07
N LEU A 386 26.71 7.85 -11.77
CA LEU A 386 26.04 8.97 -12.44
C LEU A 386 25.57 8.51 -13.82
N VAL A 387 24.28 8.55 -14.05
CA VAL A 387 23.64 8.15 -15.32
C VAL A 387 23.00 9.36 -15.96
N LYS A 388 23.35 9.64 -17.23
CA LYS A 388 22.82 10.79 -17.96
C LYS A 388 21.37 10.51 -18.39
N LYS A 389 20.44 11.38 -17.99
CA LYS A 389 19.04 11.30 -18.40
C LYS A 389 18.89 11.72 -19.86
N ARG A 390 18.60 10.78 -20.76
CA ARG A 390 18.29 11.02 -22.17
C ARG A 390 16.89 10.54 -22.53
N ALA A 391 16.42 9.49 -21.84
CA ALA A 391 15.07 8.96 -22.01
C ALA A 391 14.01 9.97 -21.59
N GLN A 392 12.83 9.87 -22.20
CA GLN A 392 11.61 10.50 -21.70
C GLN A 392 11.20 9.85 -20.38
N VAL A 393 10.83 10.66 -19.40
CA VAL A 393 10.32 10.18 -18.10
C VAL A 393 8.97 10.81 -17.88
N GLU A 394 7.95 9.96 -17.73
CA GLU A 394 6.56 10.36 -17.58
C GLU A 394 5.92 9.78 -16.32
N TYR A 395 4.83 10.39 -15.90
CA TYR A 395 4.09 10.05 -14.68
C TYR A 395 2.60 10.09 -14.96
N THR A 396 1.87 9.12 -14.39
CA THR A 396 0.40 9.14 -14.39
C THR A 396 -0.15 8.92 -12.99
N THR A 397 -1.33 9.50 -12.73
CA THR A 397 -2.09 9.32 -11.50
C THR A 397 -3.38 8.53 -11.71
N GLU A 398 -3.64 8.07 -12.93
CA GLU A 398 -4.89 7.39 -13.33
C GLU A 398 -5.13 6.05 -12.63
N TYR A 399 -4.05 5.36 -12.25
CA TYR A 399 -4.13 4.08 -11.56
C TYR A 399 -4.02 4.21 -10.04
N SER A 400 -4.23 5.40 -9.48
CA SER A 400 -4.13 5.56 -8.03
C SER A 400 -5.11 4.66 -7.28
N ALA A 401 -4.57 3.89 -6.35
CA ALA A 401 -5.35 3.04 -5.46
C ALA A 401 -5.92 3.79 -4.25
N HIS A 402 -5.67 5.11 -4.13
CA HIS A 402 -6.20 5.96 -3.08
C HIS A 402 -7.29 6.89 -3.63
N ALA A 403 -8.31 7.12 -2.84
CA ALA A 403 -9.33 8.13 -3.10
C ALA A 403 -8.71 9.53 -3.18
N LYS A 404 -9.35 10.43 -3.92
CA LYS A 404 -8.97 11.85 -4.00
C LYS A 404 -9.73 12.66 -2.96
N ALA A 405 -9.34 13.91 -2.76
CA ALA A 405 -9.89 14.77 -1.71
C ALA A 405 -11.41 14.90 -1.78
N ASP A 406 -11.97 15.13 -2.98
CA ASP A 406 -13.40 15.18 -3.22
C ASP A 406 -14.09 13.83 -2.92
N GLU A 407 -13.51 12.71 -3.36
CA GLU A 407 -14.01 11.36 -3.10
C GLU A 407 -13.95 11.02 -1.59
N MET A 408 -12.91 11.47 -0.88
CA MET A 408 -12.76 11.32 0.59
C MET A 408 -13.83 12.13 1.34
N ILE A 409 -14.09 13.37 0.93
CA ILE A 409 -15.13 14.22 1.52
C ILE A 409 -16.50 13.57 1.31
N ASP A 410 -16.80 13.08 0.11
CA ASP A 410 -18.06 12.40 -0.18
C ASP A 410 -18.22 11.10 0.60
N PHE A 411 -17.13 10.39 0.87
CA PHE A 411 -17.16 9.24 1.75
C PHE A 411 -17.49 9.62 3.19
N LEU A 412 -16.86 10.65 3.74
CA LEU A 412 -17.12 11.14 5.11
C LEU A 412 -18.56 11.64 5.28
N LYS A 413 -19.15 12.27 4.25
CA LYS A 413 -20.56 12.73 4.27
C LYS A 413 -21.59 11.60 4.39
N LYS A 414 -21.20 10.35 4.09
CA LYS A 414 -22.10 9.19 4.27
C LYS A 414 -22.40 8.91 5.75
N PHE A 415 -21.50 9.27 6.66
CA PHE A 415 -21.69 9.04 8.10
C PHE A 415 -22.64 10.08 8.71
N LYS A 416 -23.75 9.60 9.29
CA LYS A 416 -24.80 10.49 9.84
C LYS A 416 -24.41 11.14 11.16
N HIS A 417 -23.56 10.48 11.94
CA HIS A 417 -23.14 10.90 13.27
C HIS A 417 -21.61 10.88 13.37
N LEU A 418 -20.97 11.70 12.54
CA LEU A 418 -19.53 11.86 12.53
C LEU A 418 -19.12 12.77 13.69
N GLU A 419 -18.46 12.21 14.72
CA GLU A 419 -18.07 12.93 15.93
C GLU A 419 -16.69 13.58 15.79
N LEU A 420 -15.74 12.84 15.20
CA LEU A 420 -14.36 13.28 15.06
C LEU A 420 -13.71 12.64 13.83
N VAL A 421 -12.89 13.40 13.12
CA VAL A 421 -12.00 12.88 12.07
C VAL A 421 -10.56 13.15 12.47
N LEU A 422 -9.78 12.10 12.58
CA LEU A 422 -8.34 12.17 12.79
C LEU A 422 -7.65 11.92 11.45
N VAL A 423 -7.08 12.97 10.87
CA VAL A 423 -6.39 12.89 9.58
C VAL A 423 -5.00 12.30 9.78
N ASN A 424 -4.71 11.21 9.08
CA ASN A 424 -3.49 10.42 9.18
C ASN A 424 -2.98 10.03 7.79
N HIS A 425 -1.84 9.34 7.69
CA HIS A 425 -1.32 8.73 6.47
C HIS A 425 -1.28 9.71 5.29
N GLY A 426 -0.42 10.73 5.38
CA GLY A 426 -0.24 11.76 4.36
C GLY A 426 0.94 12.67 4.70
N GLU A 427 1.44 13.39 3.71
CA GLU A 427 2.44 14.44 3.93
C GLU A 427 1.87 15.56 4.81
N ALA A 428 2.72 16.24 5.57
CA ALA A 428 2.29 17.23 6.56
C ALA A 428 1.38 18.32 5.95
N ASP A 429 1.77 18.88 4.82
CA ASP A 429 1.01 19.92 4.12
C ASP A 429 -0.32 19.36 3.56
N THR A 430 -0.30 18.15 3.03
CA THR A 430 -1.50 17.47 2.51
C THR A 430 -2.51 17.21 3.62
N LYS A 431 -2.05 16.74 4.79
CA LYS A 431 -2.91 16.55 5.97
C LYS A 431 -3.57 17.85 6.41
N GLN A 432 -2.80 18.94 6.45
CA GLN A 432 -3.34 20.25 6.82
C GLN A 432 -4.41 20.73 5.84
N ILE A 433 -4.12 20.69 4.53
CA ILE A 433 -5.07 21.07 3.47
C ILE A 433 -6.35 20.24 3.59
N PHE A 434 -6.21 18.93 3.79
CA PHE A 434 -7.38 18.05 3.89
C PHE A 434 -8.19 18.29 5.17
N ALA A 435 -7.54 18.54 6.30
CA ALA A 435 -8.20 18.88 7.55
C ALA A 435 -9.02 20.20 7.43
N GLU A 436 -8.49 21.21 6.75
CA GLU A 436 -9.23 22.47 6.46
C GLU A 436 -10.47 22.19 5.59
N ARG A 437 -10.41 21.29 4.62
CA ARG A 437 -11.58 20.87 3.83
C ARG A 437 -12.64 20.17 4.68
N ILE A 438 -12.24 19.31 5.59
CA ILE A 438 -13.16 18.62 6.51
C ILE A 438 -13.90 19.63 7.40
N ILE A 439 -13.20 20.63 7.94
CA ILE A 439 -13.79 21.69 8.78
C ILE A 439 -14.88 22.47 8.00
N THR A 440 -14.67 22.65 6.69
CA THR A 440 -15.63 23.36 5.83
C THR A 440 -16.70 22.44 5.25
N MET A 441 -16.63 21.13 5.47
CA MET A 441 -17.60 20.14 5.02
C MET A 441 -18.96 20.40 5.70
N LYS A 442 -20.00 20.70 4.92
CA LYS A 442 -21.38 20.90 5.37
C LYS A 442 -22.26 19.73 5.02
#